data_9ddca9983c5bcf488ca86e1ae5e2fca6
#
_entry.id   9ddca9983c5bcf488ca86e1ae5e2fca6
#
_cell.length_a   1.000
_cell.length_b   1.000
_cell.length_c   1.000
_cell.angle_alpha   90.00
_cell.angle_beta   90.00
_cell.angle_gamma   90.00
#
_symmetry.space_group_name_H-M   'P 1'
#
loop_
_entity.id
_entity.type
_entity.pdbx_description
1 polymer ?
#
loop_
_entity_poly.entity_id
_entity_poly.type
_entity_poly.pdbx_seq_one_letter_code
_entity_poly.pdbx_strand_id
1 'polypeptide(L)'
;MNKIHLILVLTLLTVNFLTAQDLVNETEKAELLAKNSFNSIYPISILKSAERYFEEAKMPLYSQGAIDEKNAHLVGLAVSASTKCSYCIPYHIAKAKRLGANEEEIKTAVMIAADIMKMSTLFYGNEFDLDKFKSLLK
;
A
#
# COMPACT_ATOMS: atom_id res chain seq x y z
N MET A 1 23.96 26.96 -41.42
CA MET A 1 23.72 26.04 -40.27
C MET A 1 23.41 24.67 -40.83
N ASN A 2 24.28 23.70 -40.58
CA ASN A 2 24.09 22.34 -41.15
C ASN A 2 22.83 21.69 -40.51
N LYS A 3 22.04 20.95 -41.32
CA LYS A 3 20.84 20.23 -40.87
C LYS A 3 21.11 19.34 -39.66
N ILE A 4 22.33 18.79 -39.52
CA ILE A 4 22.77 17.97 -38.40
C ILE A 4 22.83 18.80 -37.10
N HIS A 5 23.29 20.04 -37.12
CA HIS A 5 23.33 20.92 -35.96
C HIS A 5 21.93 21.32 -35.49
N LEU A 6 20.99 21.50 -36.42
CA LEU A 6 19.59 21.82 -36.08
C LEU A 6 18.89 20.64 -35.43
N ILE A 7 19.14 19.40 -35.89
CA ILE A 7 18.58 18.19 -35.31
C ILE A 7 19.16 17.95 -33.90
N LEU A 8 20.45 18.16 -33.68
CA LEU A 8 21.08 18.01 -32.37
C LEU A 8 20.57 19.04 -31.35
N VAL A 9 20.32 20.27 -31.76
CA VAL A 9 19.76 21.32 -30.90
C VAL A 9 18.28 21.01 -30.56
N LEU A 10 17.50 20.51 -31.54
CA LEU A 10 16.11 20.09 -31.27
C LEU A 10 16.04 18.89 -30.32
N THR A 11 16.91 17.90 -30.44
CA THR A 11 16.94 16.74 -29.56
C THR A 11 17.40 17.09 -28.14
N LEU A 12 18.36 18.00 -27.99
CA LEU A 12 18.80 18.51 -26.68
C LEU A 12 17.68 19.33 -25.97
N LEU A 13 16.91 20.10 -26.73
CA LEU A 13 15.76 20.85 -26.19
C LEU A 13 14.63 19.92 -25.75
N THR A 14 14.35 18.85 -26.47
CA THR A 14 13.31 17.90 -26.13
C THR A 14 13.67 17.05 -24.90
N VAL A 15 14.93 16.66 -24.74
CA VAL A 15 15.40 15.92 -23.55
C VAL A 15 15.34 16.79 -22.30
N ASN A 16 15.67 18.08 -22.37
CA ASN A 16 15.52 18.99 -21.24
C ASN A 16 14.05 19.30 -20.89
N PHE A 17 13.13 19.23 -21.86
CA PHE A 17 11.69 19.41 -21.56
C PHE A 17 11.08 18.21 -20.84
N LEU A 18 11.56 17.00 -21.09
CA LEU A 18 11.06 15.77 -20.42
C LEU A 18 11.53 15.67 -18.98
N THR A 19 12.69 16.21 -18.62
CA THR A 19 13.22 16.16 -17.24
C THR A 19 12.68 17.30 -16.34
N ALA A 20 12.16 18.38 -16.92
CA ALA A 20 11.63 19.51 -16.16
C ALA A 20 10.15 19.36 -15.73
N GLN A 21 9.43 18.38 -16.30
CA GLN A 21 7.99 18.21 -16.06
C GLN A 21 7.64 17.37 -14.82
N ASP A 22 8.59 16.68 -14.20
CA ASP A 22 8.32 15.77 -13.07
C ASP A 22 8.70 16.31 -11.70
N LEU A 23 9.37 17.45 -11.61
CA LEU A 23 9.73 18.03 -10.32
C LEU A 23 8.56 18.87 -9.78
N VAL A 24 8.05 18.44 -8.63
CA VAL A 24 7.05 19.18 -7.85
C VAL A 24 7.66 20.51 -7.38
N ASN A 25 7.07 21.65 -7.74
CA ASN A 25 7.48 22.94 -7.21
C ASN A 25 7.03 23.14 -5.75
N GLU A 26 7.57 24.11 -5.03
CA GLU A 26 7.29 24.30 -3.60
C GLU A 26 5.79 24.57 -3.29
N THR A 27 5.08 25.27 -4.17
CA THR A 27 3.63 25.51 -4.00
C THR A 27 2.85 24.20 -4.13
N GLU A 28 3.08 23.44 -5.18
CA GLU A 28 2.45 22.14 -5.43
C GLU A 28 2.80 21.12 -4.34
N LYS A 29 4.03 21.13 -3.85
CA LYS A 29 4.45 20.31 -2.71
C LYS A 29 3.64 20.65 -1.46
N ALA A 30 3.48 21.93 -1.16
CA ALA A 30 2.70 22.37 -0.02
C ALA A 30 1.24 21.94 -0.14
N GLU A 31 0.64 22.05 -1.32
CA GLU A 31 -0.73 21.58 -1.60
C GLU A 31 -0.87 20.07 -1.41
N LEU A 32 0.04 19.27 -1.95
CA LEU A 32 0.02 17.80 -1.81
C LEU A 32 0.19 17.37 -0.35
N LEU A 33 1.08 18.05 0.41
CA LEU A 33 1.27 17.77 1.83
C LEU A 33 0.04 18.17 2.67
N ALA A 34 -0.63 19.25 2.31
CA ALA A 34 -1.87 19.68 2.97
C ALA A 34 -3.04 18.74 2.68
N LYS A 35 -3.10 18.22 1.45
CA LYS A 35 -4.14 17.28 1.00
C LYS A 35 -4.08 15.93 1.74
N ASN A 36 -2.89 15.40 1.93
CA ASN A 36 -2.68 14.11 2.58
C ASN A 36 -1.37 14.12 3.39
N SER A 37 -1.50 14.06 4.71
CA SER A 37 -0.34 14.07 5.62
C SER A 37 0.63 12.90 5.39
N PHE A 38 0.16 11.76 4.86
CA PHE A 38 1.03 10.65 4.51
C PHE A 38 1.98 10.95 3.34
N ASN A 39 1.71 11.99 2.57
CA ASN A 39 2.61 12.42 1.50
C ASN A 39 3.99 12.83 2.03
N SER A 40 4.10 13.22 3.29
CA SER A 40 5.38 13.58 3.93
C SER A 40 6.40 12.44 4.01
N ILE A 41 5.98 11.18 3.87
CA ILE A 41 6.88 10.02 3.90
C ILE A 41 7.50 9.69 2.53
N TYR A 42 7.02 10.33 1.45
CA TYR A 42 7.49 10.04 0.10
C TYR A 42 8.56 11.04 -0.37
N PRO A 43 9.54 10.57 -1.16
CA PRO A 43 10.47 11.48 -1.83
C PRO A 43 9.72 12.46 -2.77
N ILE A 44 10.21 13.69 -2.87
CA ILE A 44 9.59 14.73 -3.72
C ILE A 44 9.48 14.28 -5.18
N SER A 45 10.45 13.53 -5.67
CA SER A 45 10.49 13.02 -7.05
C SER A 45 9.30 12.12 -7.44
N ILE A 46 8.63 11.50 -6.47
CA ILE A 46 7.48 10.61 -6.72
C ILE A 46 6.20 11.08 -6.03
N LEU A 47 6.19 12.28 -5.44
CA LEU A 47 5.10 12.75 -4.60
C LEU A 47 3.75 12.79 -5.33
N LYS A 48 3.71 13.27 -6.58
CA LYS A 48 2.49 13.24 -7.42
C LYS A 48 2.00 11.81 -7.67
N SER A 49 2.92 10.91 -7.96
CA SER A 49 2.58 9.50 -8.22
C SER A 49 2.11 8.79 -6.94
N ALA A 50 2.67 9.14 -5.79
CA ALA A 50 2.26 8.63 -4.50
C ALA A 50 0.84 9.07 -4.14
N GLU A 51 0.51 10.35 -4.33
CA GLU A 51 -0.85 10.86 -4.10
C GLU A 51 -1.86 10.21 -5.05
N ARG A 52 -1.54 10.12 -6.34
CA ARG A 52 -2.41 9.45 -7.32
C ARG A 52 -2.62 7.98 -6.97
N TYR A 53 -1.58 7.25 -6.57
CA TYR A 53 -1.73 5.88 -6.08
C TYR A 53 -2.66 5.80 -4.87
N PHE A 54 -2.55 6.75 -3.95
CA PHE A 54 -3.38 6.79 -2.76
C PHE A 54 -4.86 6.94 -3.12
N GLU A 55 -5.18 7.84 -4.06
CA GLU A 55 -6.54 8.12 -4.49
C GLU A 55 -7.13 7.05 -5.43
N GLU A 56 -6.35 6.64 -6.43
CA GLU A 56 -6.84 5.81 -7.55
C GLU A 56 -6.71 4.30 -7.29
N ALA A 57 -5.88 3.88 -6.34
CA ALA A 57 -5.66 2.47 -6.05
C ALA A 57 -5.87 2.11 -4.58
N LYS A 58 -5.12 2.73 -3.67
CA LYS A 58 -5.13 2.33 -2.25
C LYS A 58 -6.49 2.54 -1.60
N MET A 59 -7.10 3.71 -1.75
CA MET A 59 -8.41 3.96 -1.15
C MET A 59 -9.52 3.13 -1.79
N PRO A 60 -9.63 3.05 -3.12
CA PRO A 60 -10.60 2.17 -3.78
C PRO A 60 -10.44 0.68 -3.45
N LEU A 61 -9.21 0.20 -3.22
CA LEU A 61 -8.98 -1.18 -2.80
C LEU A 61 -9.81 -1.56 -1.57
N TYR A 62 -9.91 -0.67 -0.58
CA TYR A 62 -10.68 -0.92 0.63
C TYR A 62 -12.18 -0.64 0.46
N SER A 63 -12.55 0.41 -0.26
CA SER A 63 -13.95 0.89 -0.35
C SER A 63 -14.74 0.33 -1.52
N GLN A 64 -14.08 -0.19 -2.57
CA GLN A 64 -14.71 -0.65 -3.81
C GLN A 64 -14.27 -2.06 -4.23
N GLY A 65 -13.45 -2.72 -3.42
CA GLY A 65 -13.03 -4.10 -3.66
C GLY A 65 -14.17 -5.10 -3.48
N ALA A 66 -13.94 -6.36 -3.86
CA ALA A 66 -14.92 -7.43 -3.71
C ALA A 66 -15.21 -7.83 -2.25
N ILE A 67 -14.37 -7.40 -1.30
CA ILE A 67 -14.59 -7.57 0.14
C ILE A 67 -15.15 -6.25 0.67
N ASP A 68 -16.25 -6.28 1.43
CA ASP A 68 -16.80 -5.06 2.02
C ASP A 68 -15.77 -4.31 2.88
N GLU A 69 -15.92 -3.00 2.98
CA GLU A 69 -14.89 -2.12 3.56
C GLU A 69 -14.54 -2.47 5.01
N LYS A 70 -15.54 -2.85 5.83
CA LYS A 70 -15.31 -3.28 7.21
C LYS A 70 -14.42 -4.52 7.25
N ASN A 71 -14.77 -5.55 6.48
CA ASN A 71 -14.01 -6.80 6.43
C ASN A 71 -12.63 -6.60 5.78
N ALA A 72 -12.50 -5.73 4.76
CA ALA A 72 -11.20 -5.37 4.21
C ALA A 72 -10.27 -4.74 5.28
N HIS A 73 -10.81 -3.91 6.18
CA HIS A 73 -10.02 -3.39 7.30
C HIS A 73 -9.73 -4.44 8.38
N LEU A 74 -10.61 -5.41 8.63
CA LEU A 74 -10.30 -6.55 9.53
C LEU A 74 -9.20 -7.46 8.95
N VAL A 75 -9.21 -7.71 7.63
CA VAL A 75 -8.10 -8.39 6.93
C VAL A 75 -6.80 -7.59 7.07
N GLY A 76 -6.85 -6.28 6.82
CA GLY A 76 -5.70 -5.39 7.01
C GLY A 76 -5.16 -5.41 8.44
N LEU A 77 -6.04 -5.50 9.45
CA LEU A 77 -5.67 -5.65 10.85
C LEU A 77 -4.95 -6.98 11.10
N ALA A 78 -5.47 -8.09 10.59
CA ALA A 78 -4.85 -9.41 10.73
C ALA A 78 -3.41 -9.42 10.16
N VAL A 79 -3.23 -8.89 8.94
CA VAL A 79 -1.90 -8.75 8.32
C VAL A 79 -1.00 -7.83 9.14
N SER A 80 -1.53 -6.70 9.62
CA SER A 80 -0.78 -5.73 10.42
C SER A 80 -0.31 -6.31 11.74
N ALA A 81 -1.13 -7.13 12.39
CA ALA A 81 -0.79 -7.82 13.63
C ALA A 81 0.32 -8.85 13.40
N SER A 82 0.22 -9.66 12.33
CA SER A 82 1.24 -10.64 11.95
C SER A 82 2.61 -10.00 11.64
N THR A 83 2.59 -8.84 10.98
CA THR A 83 3.80 -8.09 10.62
C THR A 83 4.28 -7.13 11.71
N LYS A 84 3.57 -7.03 12.84
CA LYS A 84 3.87 -6.13 13.97
C LYS A 84 3.98 -4.65 13.56
N CYS A 85 3.14 -4.22 12.59
CA CYS A 85 3.13 -2.86 12.09
C CYS A 85 2.47 -1.90 13.10
N SER A 86 3.28 -1.18 13.87
CA SER A 86 2.81 -0.26 14.93
C SER A 86 1.91 0.88 14.41
N TYR A 87 2.03 1.26 13.14
CA TYR A 87 1.20 2.29 12.51
C TYR A 87 -0.08 1.70 11.91
N CYS A 88 0.03 0.53 11.31
CA CYS A 88 -1.08 -0.09 10.57
C CYS A 88 -2.15 -0.64 11.53
N ILE A 89 -1.75 -1.22 12.66
CA ILE A 89 -2.67 -1.78 13.66
C ILE A 89 -3.70 -0.73 14.13
N PRO A 90 -3.30 0.41 14.73
CA PRO A 90 -4.27 1.41 15.19
C PRO A 90 -5.07 2.02 14.04
N TYR A 91 -4.49 2.16 12.84
CA TYR A 91 -5.19 2.64 11.67
C TYR A 91 -6.36 1.71 11.29
N HIS A 92 -6.10 0.41 11.14
CA HIS A 92 -7.12 -0.55 10.75
C HIS A 92 -8.17 -0.78 11.84
N ILE A 93 -7.79 -0.78 13.11
CA ILE A 93 -8.75 -0.80 14.23
C ILE A 93 -9.70 0.39 14.17
N ALA A 94 -9.16 1.61 14.03
CA ALA A 94 -9.96 2.82 13.99
C ALA A 94 -10.91 2.85 12.78
N LYS A 95 -10.46 2.37 11.62
CA LYS A 95 -11.29 2.27 10.41
C LYS A 95 -12.39 1.21 10.57
N ALA A 96 -12.05 0.00 11.00
CA ALA A 96 -13.02 -1.07 11.22
C ALA A 96 -14.11 -0.64 12.23
N LYS A 97 -13.75 -0.01 13.35
CA LYS A 97 -14.70 0.51 14.35
C LYS A 97 -15.64 1.56 13.75
N ARG A 98 -15.15 2.50 12.95
CA ARG A 98 -16.00 3.49 12.26
C ARG A 98 -17.00 2.86 11.30
N LEU A 99 -16.68 1.69 10.77
CA LEU A 99 -17.52 0.90 9.87
C LEU A 99 -18.40 -0.11 10.61
N GLY A 100 -18.47 0.00 11.95
CA GLY A 100 -19.35 -0.80 12.79
C GLY A 100 -18.77 -2.14 13.25
N ALA A 101 -17.44 -2.35 13.14
CA ALA A 101 -16.83 -3.52 13.76
C ALA A 101 -16.92 -3.45 15.30
N ASN A 102 -17.39 -4.54 15.91
CA ASN A 102 -17.39 -4.68 17.36
C ASN A 102 -16.06 -5.25 17.88
N GLU A 103 -15.91 -5.29 19.20
CA GLU A 103 -14.67 -5.77 19.85
C GLU A 103 -14.38 -7.24 19.54
N GLU A 104 -15.42 -8.08 19.40
CA GLU A 104 -15.24 -9.51 19.11
C GLU A 104 -14.79 -9.76 17.68
N GLU A 105 -15.26 -8.99 16.71
CA GLU A 105 -14.77 -9.04 15.32
C GLU A 105 -13.28 -8.65 15.26
N ILE A 106 -12.88 -7.60 15.99
CA ILE A 106 -11.49 -7.15 16.07
C ILE A 106 -10.59 -8.23 16.69
N LYS A 107 -11.00 -8.78 17.86
CA LYS A 107 -10.25 -9.87 18.52
C LYS A 107 -10.16 -11.11 17.65
N THR A 108 -11.25 -11.46 16.95
CA THR A 108 -11.30 -12.61 16.06
C THR A 108 -10.29 -12.45 14.91
N ALA A 109 -10.23 -11.28 14.27
CA ALA A 109 -9.27 -11.01 13.20
C ALA A 109 -7.80 -11.17 13.69
N VAL A 110 -7.50 -10.66 14.89
CA VAL A 110 -6.17 -10.81 15.50
C VAL A 110 -5.88 -12.26 15.89
N MET A 111 -6.88 -12.98 16.40
CA MET A 111 -6.73 -14.38 16.77
C MET A 111 -6.49 -15.29 15.57
N ILE A 112 -7.18 -15.05 14.44
CA ILE A 112 -6.93 -15.75 13.18
C ILE A 112 -5.47 -15.52 12.72
N ALA A 113 -4.99 -14.29 12.79
CA ALA A 113 -3.60 -13.98 12.46
C ALA A 113 -2.61 -14.77 13.33
N ALA A 114 -2.85 -14.82 14.64
CA ALA A 114 -2.00 -15.56 15.58
C ALA A 114 -2.03 -17.08 15.30
N ASP A 115 -3.18 -17.64 14.97
CA ASP A 115 -3.31 -19.06 14.61
C ASP A 115 -2.56 -19.42 13.33
N ILE A 116 -2.70 -18.61 12.28
CA ILE A 116 -1.95 -18.80 11.03
C ILE A 116 -0.44 -18.75 11.28
N MET A 117 0.03 -17.79 12.08
CA MET A 117 1.45 -17.69 12.42
C MET A 117 1.94 -18.91 13.23
N LYS A 118 1.13 -19.39 14.17
CA LYS A 118 1.42 -20.61 14.92
C LYS A 118 1.52 -21.82 14.00
N MET A 119 0.51 -22.01 13.14
CA MET A 119 0.49 -23.15 12.21
C MET A 119 1.67 -23.09 11.23
N SER A 120 1.98 -21.93 10.68
CA SER A 120 3.15 -21.73 9.83
C SER A 120 4.45 -22.15 10.56
N THR A 121 4.63 -21.69 11.81
CA THR A 121 5.80 -22.06 12.63
C THR A 121 5.90 -23.56 12.86
N LEU A 122 4.76 -24.21 13.16
CA LEU A 122 4.72 -25.66 13.38
C LEU A 122 5.03 -26.45 12.10
N PHE A 123 4.50 -26.07 10.96
CA PHE A 123 4.74 -26.76 9.69
C PHE A 123 6.20 -26.61 9.26
N TYR A 124 6.72 -25.37 9.24
CA TYR A 124 8.11 -25.15 8.83
C TYR A 124 9.12 -25.68 9.84
N GLY A 125 8.88 -25.49 11.13
CA GLY A 125 9.80 -25.94 12.18
C GLY A 125 9.89 -27.45 12.32
N ASN A 126 8.88 -28.19 11.88
CA ASN A 126 8.86 -29.65 11.87
C ASN A 126 9.03 -30.25 10.46
N GLU A 127 9.41 -29.45 9.48
CA GLU A 127 9.62 -29.88 8.08
C GLU A 127 8.46 -30.71 7.54
N PHE A 128 7.21 -30.29 7.85
CA PHE A 128 6.03 -31.05 7.42
C PHE A 128 5.89 -31.01 5.91
N ASP A 129 5.76 -32.20 5.31
CA ASP A 129 5.72 -32.37 3.85
C ASP A 129 4.54 -31.66 3.21
N LEU A 130 4.80 -30.76 2.25
CA LEU A 130 3.80 -29.93 1.60
C LEU A 130 2.85 -30.73 0.69
N ASP A 131 3.34 -31.79 0.04
CA ASP A 131 2.49 -32.59 -0.86
C ASP A 131 1.56 -33.50 -0.06
N LYS A 132 2.05 -34.02 1.07
CA LYS A 132 1.20 -34.69 2.06
C LYS A 132 0.13 -33.70 2.57
N PHE A 133 0.49 -32.47 2.95
CA PHE A 133 -0.48 -31.47 3.38
C PHE A 133 -1.56 -31.21 2.32
N LYS A 134 -1.17 -30.97 1.06
CA LYS A 134 -2.11 -30.77 -0.06
C LYS A 134 -3.04 -31.97 -0.27
N SER A 135 -2.56 -33.19 -0.03
CA SER A 135 -3.39 -34.42 -0.18
C SER A 135 -4.50 -34.48 0.86
N LEU A 136 -4.34 -33.87 2.03
CA LEU A 136 -5.34 -33.81 3.09
C LEU A 136 -6.47 -32.80 2.83
N LEU A 137 -6.29 -31.91 1.84
CA LEU A 137 -7.27 -30.87 1.48
C LEU A 137 -8.25 -31.31 0.39
N LYS A 138 -8.11 -32.51 -0.16
CA LYS A 138 -8.98 -33.12 -1.18
C LYS A 138 -10.05 -33.96 -0.50
#